data_aaca35d7859d2f87cfcee1eb070fefbc
#
_entry.id   aaca35d7859d2f87cfcee1eb070fefbc
#
_cell.length_a   1.000
_cell.length_b   1.000
_cell.length_c   1.000
_cell.angle_alpha   90.00
_cell.angle_beta   90.00
_cell.angle_gamma   90.00
#
_symmetry.space_group_name_H-M   'P 1'
#
loop_
_entity.id
_entity.type
_entity.pdbx_description
1 polymer ?
#
loop_
_entity_poly.entity_id
_entity_poly.type
_entity_poly.pdbx_seq_one_letter_code
_entity_poly.pdbx_strand_id
1 'polypeptide(L)'
;VLTGNDYVNMQRTGIDLALYFDDTPANHLSHHFLMDEEILPVCSPAYAREHQLVKNPHNLSHCTLLHDRQAWSNDSGTDEWQSWAQHFAVNMPSSSGIGFDRSDLAIIAAINDVGVAMGRKRLVQKRLEKGELIAPFGEKTLKCHQHYYISTLPGRQWPKIDAFISWLRERAR
;
A
#
# COMPACT_ATOMS: atom_id res chain seq x y z
N VAL A 1 -11.54 -0.46 -16.93
CA VAL A 1 -10.42 -0.35 -15.95
C VAL A 1 -9.56 -1.59 -16.10
N LEU A 2 -8.26 -1.40 -16.25
CA LEU A 2 -7.25 -2.46 -16.21
C LEU A 2 -6.43 -2.29 -14.93
N THR A 3 -5.99 -3.39 -14.34
CA THR A 3 -5.09 -3.40 -13.18
C THR A 3 -3.87 -4.25 -13.52
N GLY A 4 -2.69 -3.85 -13.03
CA GLY A 4 -1.43 -4.56 -13.26
C GLY A 4 -0.32 -3.89 -12.45
N ASN A 5 0.84 -4.54 -12.42
CA ASN A 5 2.00 -4.05 -11.67
C ASN A 5 3.02 -3.33 -12.58
N ASP A 6 2.87 -3.45 -13.91
CA ASP A 6 3.80 -2.90 -14.87
C ASP A 6 3.29 -1.60 -15.49
N TYR A 7 4.23 -0.76 -15.92
CA TYR A 7 3.92 0.40 -16.73
C TYR A 7 3.29 0.01 -18.06
N VAL A 8 2.16 0.62 -18.35
CA VAL A 8 1.39 0.34 -19.59
C VAL A 8 1.88 1.22 -20.72
N ASN A 9 2.09 0.63 -21.90
CA ASN A 9 2.27 1.40 -23.12
C ASN A 9 0.94 2.02 -23.54
N MET A 10 0.66 3.24 -23.07
CA MET A 10 -0.61 3.94 -23.25
C MET A 10 -0.96 4.19 -24.72
N GLN A 11 0.06 4.43 -25.58
CA GLN A 11 -0.18 4.65 -27.02
C GLN A 11 -0.68 3.38 -27.70
N ARG A 12 -0.05 2.24 -27.38
CA ARG A 12 -0.37 0.96 -28.02
C ARG A 12 -1.69 0.37 -27.51
N THR A 13 -2.01 0.59 -26.23
CA THR A 13 -3.20 0.01 -25.59
C THR A 13 -4.43 0.89 -25.65
N GLY A 14 -4.30 2.15 -26.13
CA GLY A 14 -5.40 3.11 -26.18
C GLY A 14 -5.87 3.60 -24.80
N ILE A 15 -5.03 3.45 -23.77
CA ILE A 15 -5.34 3.94 -22.43
C ILE A 15 -5.11 5.45 -22.39
N ASP A 16 -6.11 6.19 -21.93
CA ASP A 16 -6.09 7.64 -21.85
C ASP A 16 -5.38 8.16 -20.59
N LEU A 17 -5.50 7.42 -19.48
CA LEU A 17 -5.01 7.78 -18.17
C LEU A 17 -4.62 6.54 -17.37
N ALA A 18 -3.53 6.61 -16.64
CA ALA A 18 -3.10 5.58 -15.69
C ALA A 18 -2.84 6.16 -14.30
N LEU A 19 -3.08 5.36 -13.27
CA LEU A 19 -2.68 5.66 -11.90
C LEU A 19 -1.51 4.76 -11.54
N TYR A 20 -0.42 5.36 -11.09
CA TYR A 20 0.76 4.66 -10.63
C TYR A 20 1.08 5.02 -9.19
N PHE A 21 1.60 4.04 -8.46
CA PHE A 21 2.21 4.23 -7.15
C PHE A 21 3.70 3.97 -7.31
N ASP A 22 4.49 5.03 -7.32
CA ASP A 22 5.93 4.96 -7.61
C ASP A 22 6.70 6.13 -6.96
N ASP A 23 8.01 6.00 -6.85
CA ASP A 23 8.92 7.07 -6.42
C ASP A 23 9.42 7.91 -7.61
N THR A 24 9.59 7.29 -8.78
CA THR A 24 10.12 7.91 -9.97
C THR A 24 9.22 7.67 -11.19
N PRO A 25 8.32 8.62 -11.48
CA PRO A 25 7.45 8.49 -12.65
C PRO A 25 8.21 8.41 -13.96
N ALA A 26 7.68 7.61 -14.91
CA ALA A 26 8.30 7.38 -16.22
C ALA A 26 8.43 8.66 -17.05
N ASN A 27 9.64 9.10 -17.40
CA ASN A 27 9.96 10.40 -18.03
C ASN A 27 9.25 10.71 -19.36
N HIS A 28 8.68 9.70 -20.03
CA HIS A 28 7.99 9.87 -21.30
C HIS A 28 6.48 10.18 -21.17
N LEU A 29 5.97 10.30 -19.94
CA LEU A 29 4.59 10.62 -19.64
C LEU A 29 4.47 11.97 -18.94
N SER A 30 3.31 12.60 -19.02
CA SER A 30 2.95 13.74 -18.19
C SER A 30 2.39 13.23 -16.85
N HIS A 31 2.96 13.66 -15.74
CA HIS A 31 2.59 13.21 -14.41
C HIS A 31 1.98 14.31 -13.58
N HIS A 32 0.95 13.96 -12.85
CA HIS A 32 0.31 14.82 -11.86
C HIS A 32 0.30 14.11 -10.53
N PHE A 33 0.89 14.71 -9.52
CA PHE A 33 0.78 14.22 -8.15
C PHE A 33 -0.70 14.14 -7.73
N LEU A 34 -1.06 13.02 -7.12
CA LEU A 34 -2.42 12.80 -6.61
C LEU A 34 -2.45 12.85 -5.09
N MET A 35 -1.71 11.98 -4.43
CA MET A 35 -1.66 11.90 -2.98
C MET A 35 -0.44 11.15 -2.46
N ASP A 36 -0.08 11.41 -1.21
CA ASP A 36 0.88 10.65 -0.41
C ASP A 36 0.25 9.35 0.12
N GLU A 37 1.12 8.43 0.54
CA GLU A 37 0.71 7.20 1.23
C GLU A 37 1.55 7.01 2.51
N GLU A 38 0.92 6.34 3.47
CA GLU A 38 1.57 5.86 4.70
C GLU A 38 1.29 4.37 4.86
N ILE A 39 2.26 3.66 5.40
CA ILE A 39 2.11 2.24 5.77
C ILE A 39 2.03 2.06 7.28
N LEU A 40 1.25 1.06 7.67
CA LEU A 40 1.09 0.69 9.08
C LEU A 40 0.75 -0.80 9.20
N PRO A 41 1.21 -1.49 10.27
CA PRO A 41 0.79 -2.86 10.55
C PRO A 41 -0.71 -2.93 10.85
N VAL A 42 -1.39 -3.89 10.21
CA VAL A 42 -2.82 -4.15 10.41
C VAL A 42 -3.09 -5.65 10.52
N CYS A 43 -4.06 -6.00 11.33
CA CYS A 43 -4.56 -7.37 11.47
C CYS A 43 -6.03 -7.36 11.90
N SER A 44 -6.66 -8.53 11.96
CA SER A 44 -7.98 -8.65 12.54
C SER A 44 -7.99 -8.34 14.04
N PRO A 45 -9.11 -7.89 14.60
CA PRO A 45 -9.25 -7.73 16.06
C PRO A 45 -9.03 -9.03 16.83
N ALA A 46 -9.40 -10.19 16.27
CA ALA A 46 -9.22 -11.50 16.89
C ALA A 46 -7.73 -11.85 16.98
N TYR A 47 -7.00 -11.74 15.89
CA TYR A 47 -5.56 -12.00 15.84
C TYR A 47 -4.79 -11.10 16.82
N ALA A 48 -5.15 -9.81 16.87
CA ALA A 48 -4.50 -8.87 17.79
C ALA A 48 -4.73 -9.21 19.28
N ARG A 49 -5.92 -9.72 19.64
CA ARG A 49 -6.21 -10.17 21.01
C ARG A 49 -5.43 -11.43 21.35
N GLU A 50 -5.46 -12.44 20.47
CA GLU A 50 -4.77 -13.71 20.67
C GLU A 50 -3.27 -13.52 20.89
N HIS A 51 -2.64 -12.68 20.10
CA HIS A 51 -1.20 -12.38 20.16
C HIS A 51 -0.84 -11.20 21.05
N GLN A 52 -1.81 -10.60 21.76
CA GLN A 52 -1.60 -9.45 22.68
C GLN A 52 -0.83 -8.30 22.02
N LEU A 53 -1.21 -7.95 20.77
CA LEU A 53 -0.47 -6.97 19.97
C LEU A 53 -0.74 -5.52 20.35
N VAL A 54 -1.92 -5.22 20.93
CA VAL A 54 -2.32 -3.83 21.16
C VAL A 54 -1.31 -3.08 22.02
N LYS A 55 -0.70 -2.03 21.46
CA LYS A 55 0.37 -1.22 22.04
C LYS A 55 1.66 -2.00 22.38
N ASN A 56 1.79 -3.23 21.90
CA ASN A 56 2.94 -4.09 22.20
C ASN A 56 3.60 -4.63 20.90
N PRO A 57 4.39 -3.82 20.18
CA PRO A 57 5.00 -4.22 18.92
C PRO A 57 6.08 -5.33 19.08
N HIS A 58 6.61 -5.55 20.28
CA HIS A 58 7.57 -6.63 20.53
C HIS A 58 6.97 -8.03 20.34
N ASN A 59 5.65 -8.15 20.50
CA ASN A 59 4.95 -9.42 20.27
C ASN A 59 4.87 -9.83 18.79
N LEU A 60 5.23 -8.93 17.86
CA LEU A 60 5.39 -9.28 16.43
C LEU A 60 6.39 -10.42 16.22
N SER A 61 7.37 -10.59 17.12
CA SER A 61 8.35 -11.68 17.02
C SER A 61 7.73 -13.08 17.03
N HIS A 62 6.48 -13.21 17.49
CA HIS A 62 5.73 -14.47 17.55
C HIS A 62 4.57 -14.53 16.55
N CYS A 63 4.50 -13.57 15.65
CA CYS A 63 3.41 -13.45 14.68
C CYS A 63 3.84 -13.89 13.27
N THR A 64 2.86 -14.32 12.49
CA THR A 64 3.04 -14.49 11.05
C THR A 64 2.97 -13.13 10.38
N LEU A 65 4.03 -12.73 9.68
CA LEU A 65 4.03 -11.53 8.87
C LEU A 65 3.56 -11.85 7.44
N LEU A 66 2.74 -10.97 6.90
CA LEU A 66 2.21 -11.06 5.55
C LEU A 66 2.88 -9.98 4.70
N HIS A 67 3.61 -10.42 3.67
CA HIS A 67 4.44 -9.56 2.84
C HIS A 67 3.80 -9.36 1.47
N ASP A 68 3.73 -8.12 1.00
CA ASP A 68 3.53 -7.81 -0.42
C ASP A 68 4.90 -7.83 -1.11
N ARG A 69 5.14 -8.84 -1.95
CA ARG A 69 6.43 -9.00 -2.64
C ARG A 69 6.65 -8.00 -3.78
N GLN A 70 5.64 -7.22 -4.12
CA GLN A 70 5.69 -6.22 -5.19
C GLN A 70 5.36 -4.82 -4.70
N ALA A 71 5.51 -4.61 -3.39
CA ALA A 71 5.19 -3.34 -2.75
C ALA A 71 6.00 -2.17 -3.31
N TRP A 72 7.30 -2.42 -3.58
CA TRP A 72 8.24 -1.43 -4.10
C TRP A 72 9.05 -2.01 -5.24
N SER A 73 9.42 -1.21 -6.23
CA SER A 73 9.99 -1.64 -7.52
C SER A 73 11.29 -2.43 -7.46
N ASN A 74 12.03 -2.37 -6.36
CA ASN A 74 13.28 -3.11 -6.14
C ASN A 74 13.17 -4.06 -4.93
N ASP A 75 11.98 -4.53 -4.63
CA ASP A 75 11.67 -5.18 -3.37
C ASP A 75 12.22 -6.60 -3.29
N SER A 76 12.91 -6.90 -2.19
CA SER A 76 13.21 -8.26 -1.74
C SER A 76 11.96 -9.00 -1.21
N GLY A 77 10.81 -8.35 -1.20
CA GLY A 77 9.55 -8.84 -0.63
C GLY A 77 9.40 -8.61 0.87
N THR A 78 10.33 -7.86 1.48
CA THR A 78 10.33 -7.59 2.93
C THR A 78 10.57 -6.13 3.29
N ASP A 79 10.89 -5.29 2.34
CA ASP A 79 11.40 -3.93 2.56
C ASP A 79 10.44 -3.01 3.33
N GLU A 80 9.12 -3.12 3.11
CA GLU A 80 8.13 -2.35 3.88
C GLU A 80 8.25 -2.66 5.38
N TRP A 81 8.32 -3.94 5.73
CA TRP A 81 8.45 -4.39 7.11
C TRP A 81 9.78 -3.98 7.71
N GLN A 82 10.88 -4.14 6.97
CA GLN A 82 12.22 -3.74 7.43
C GLN A 82 12.31 -2.24 7.67
N SER A 83 11.81 -1.44 6.74
CA SER A 83 11.80 0.02 6.85
C SER A 83 10.97 0.49 8.06
N TRP A 84 9.78 -0.09 8.24
CA TRP A 84 8.93 0.23 9.38
C TRP A 84 9.59 -0.17 10.72
N ALA A 85 10.10 -1.39 10.79
CA ALA A 85 10.73 -1.89 12.01
C ALA A 85 11.99 -1.10 12.39
N GLN A 86 12.81 -0.73 11.42
CA GLN A 86 13.99 0.11 11.63
C GLN A 86 13.59 1.50 12.13
N HIS A 87 12.57 2.11 11.52
CA HIS A 87 12.10 3.44 11.91
C HIS A 87 11.60 3.49 13.37
N PHE A 88 10.89 2.44 13.81
CA PHE A 88 10.28 2.37 15.13
C PHE A 88 11.10 1.55 16.15
N ALA A 89 12.31 1.10 15.80
CA ALA A 89 13.18 0.27 16.62
C ALA A 89 12.48 -1.00 17.17
N VAL A 90 11.75 -1.70 16.29
CA VAL A 90 11.02 -2.93 16.60
C VAL A 90 11.78 -4.13 16.09
N ASN A 91 11.96 -5.13 16.95
CA ASN A 91 12.57 -6.39 16.54
C ASN A 91 11.58 -7.19 15.71
N MET A 92 12.03 -7.62 14.51
CA MET A 92 11.24 -8.43 13.62
C MET A 92 11.41 -9.92 13.90
N PRO A 93 10.40 -10.77 13.58
CA PRO A 93 10.56 -12.21 13.65
C PRO A 93 11.68 -12.67 12.71
N SER A 94 12.42 -13.68 13.15
CA SER A 94 13.51 -14.31 12.36
C SER A 94 12.99 -15.19 11.22
N SER A 95 11.69 -15.53 11.21
CA SER A 95 11.07 -16.33 10.16
C SER A 95 10.59 -15.44 9.01
N SER A 96 10.85 -15.87 7.78
CA SER A 96 10.20 -15.33 6.60
C SER A 96 8.69 -15.63 6.70
N GLY A 97 7.87 -14.60 6.73
CA GLY A 97 6.41 -14.74 6.75
C GLY A 97 5.83 -15.33 5.43
N ILE A 98 4.56 -15.08 5.18
CA ILE A 98 3.87 -15.51 3.96
C ILE A 98 3.94 -14.36 2.94
N GLY A 99 4.47 -14.64 1.75
CA GLY A 99 4.57 -13.66 0.67
C GLY A 99 3.41 -13.75 -0.32
N PHE A 100 2.86 -12.61 -0.68
CA PHE A 100 1.82 -12.43 -1.70
C PHE A 100 2.39 -11.61 -2.86
N ASP A 101 1.82 -11.75 -4.01
CA ASP A 101 2.14 -10.96 -5.21
C ASP A 101 1.25 -9.71 -5.35
N ARG A 102 0.31 -9.52 -4.42
CA ARG A 102 -0.61 -8.39 -4.38
C ARG A 102 -0.93 -8.02 -2.93
N SER A 103 -0.91 -6.72 -2.64
CA SER A 103 -1.20 -6.19 -1.29
C SER A 103 -2.62 -6.50 -0.81
N ASP A 104 -3.61 -6.51 -1.71
CA ASP A 104 -5.00 -6.81 -1.35
C ASP A 104 -5.19 -8.24 -0.86
N LEU A 105 -4.41 -9.20 -1.37
CA LEU A 105 -4.43 -10.59 -0.89
C LEU A 105 -3.83 -10.71 0.52
N ALA A 106 -2.74 -10.00 0.81
CA ALA A 106 -2.19 -9.93 2.16
C ALA A 106 -3.20 -9.31 3.15
N ILE A 107 -3.93 -8.28 2.74
CA ILE A 107 -4.98 -7.66 3.55
C ILE A 107 -6.17 -8.62 3.79
N ILE A 108 -6.59 -9.37 2.77
CA ILE A 108 -7.64 -10.38 2.91
C ILE A 108 -7.20 -11.47 3.90
N ALA A 109 -5.95 -11.93 3.81
CA ALA A 109 -5.39 -12.90 4.76
C ALA A 109 -5.36 -12.34 6.20
N ALA A 110 -5.00 -11.07 6.38
CA ALA A 110 -5.01 -10.41 7.69
C ALA A 110 -6.41 -10.32 8.31
N ILE A 111 -7.44 -10.06 7.50
CA ILE A 111 -8.85 -10.06 7.95
C ILE A 111 -9.27 -11.46 8.43
N ASN A 112 -8.74 -12.52 7.80
CA ASN A 112 -9.05 -13.91 8.10
C ASN A 112 -8.07 -14.55 9.10
N ASP A 113 -7.53 -13.80 10.02
CA ASP A 113 -6.72 -14.26 11.16
C ASP A 113 -5.41 -14.98 10.78
N VAL A 114 -4.89 -14.79 9.55
CA VAL A 114 -3.66 -15.49 9.09
C VAL A 114 -2.40 -14.83 9.66
N GLY A 115 -2.44 -13.52 9.90
CA GLY A 115 -1.26 -12.79 10.37
C GLY A 115 -1.44 -11.28 10.41
N VAL A 116 -0.30 -10.58 10.47
CA VAL A 116 -0.21 -9.13 10.42
C VAL A 116 0.31 -8.70 9.05
N ALA A 117 -0.42 -7.85 8.35
CA ALA A 117 -0.03 -7.28 7.06
C ALA A 117 0.48 -5.85 7.21
N MET A 118 1.33 -5.40 6.27
CA MET A 118 1.60 -3.99 6.10
C MET A 118 0.49 -3.38 5.24
N GLY A 119 -0.35 -2.56 5.87
CA GLY A 119 -1.46 -1.89 5.20
C GLY A 119 -1.04 -0.53 4.66
N ARG A 120 -1.45 -0.21 3.44
CA ARG A 120 -1.42 1.16 2.93
C ARG A 120 -2.63 1.89 3.50
N LYS A 121 -2.39 2.92 4.30
CA LYS A 121 -3.39 3.59 5.14
C LYS A 121 -4.63 4.02 4.36
N ARG A 122 -4.43 4.62 3.18
CA ARG A 122 -5.52 5.03 2.29
C ARG A 122 -6.38 3.86 1.82
N LEU A 123 -5.76 2.72 1.51
CA LEU A 123 -6.46 1.54 1.00
C LEU A 123 -7.17 0.75 2.09
N VAL A 124 -6.64 0.73 3.32
CA VAL A 124 -7.24 -0.02 4.44
C VAL A 124 -8.20 0.80 5.29
N GLN A 125 -8.28 2.12 5.10
CA GLN A 125 -9.07 3.03 5.94
C GLN A 125 -10.50 2.56 6.16
N LYS A 126 -11.23 2.20 5.10
CA LYS A 126 -12.63 1.73 5.22
C LYS A 126 -12.76 0.44 6.02
N ARG A 127 -11.74 -0.43 5.99
CA ARG A 127 -11.72 -1.68 6.76
C ARG A 127 -11.44 -1.42 8.24
N LEU A 128 -10.59 -0.43 8.54
CA LEU A 128 -10.36 0.07 9.89
C LEU A 128 -11.63 0.70 10.48
N GLU A 129 -12.31 1.55 9.72
CA GLU A 129 -13.56 2.20 10.11
C GLU A 129 -14.69 1.17 10.39
N LYS A 130 -14.74 0.08 9.63
CA LYS A 130 -15.70 -1.02 9.83
C LYS A 130 -15.32 -2.00 10.94
N GLY A 131 -14.12 -1.89 11.49
CA GLY A 131 -13.60 -2.83 12.49
C GLY A 131 -13.24 -4.22 11.92
N GLU A 132 -13.16 -4.37 10.59
CA GLU A 132 -12.64 -5.60 9.94
C GLU A 132 -11.14 -5.76 10.21
N LEU A 133 -10.43 -4.65 10.32
CA LEU A 133 -9.03 -4.55 10.70
C LEU A 133 -8.86 -3.58 11.86
N ILE A 134 -7.76 -3.75 12.59
CA ILE A 134 -7.24 -2.75 13.52
C ILE A 134 -5.77 -2.47 13.23
N ALA A 135 -5.30 -1.29 13.62
CA ALA A 135 -3.89 -0.94 13.68
C ALA A 135 -3.41 -1.15 15.13
N PRO A 136 -2.82 -2.30 15.48
CA PRO A 136 -2.56 -2.65 16.89
C PRO A 136 -1.55 -1.72 17.56
N PHE A 137 -0.75 -1.02 16.79
CA PHE A 137 0.31 -0.12 17.30
C PHE A 137 -0.07 1.37 17.18
N GLY A 138 -1.35 1.66 16.96
CA GLY A 138 -1.87 3.02 16.91
C GLY A 138 -1.27 3.83 15.77
N GLU A 139 -0.69 4.99 16.10
CA GLU A 139 -0.16 5.96 15.13
C GLU A 139 1.25 5.65 14.62
N LYS A 140 1.77 4.43 14.82
CA LYS A 140 3.06 4.04 14.24
C LYS A 140 2.94 3.83 12.73
N THR A 141 2.72 4.93 12.02
CA THR A 141 2.66 4.98 10.55
C THR A 141 3.99 5.47 10.00
N LEU A 142 4.42 4.89 8.88
CA LEU A 142 5.62 5.30 8.16
C LEU A 142 5.23 5.85 6.80
N LYS A 143 5.66 7.08 6.49
CA LYS A 143 5.43 7.71 5.19
C LYS A 143 6.20 6.95 4.10
N CYS A 144 5.52 6.59 3.01
CA CYS A 144 6.16 5.98 1.85
C CYS A 144 7.04 6.98 1.09
N HIS A 145 8.05 6.48 0.40
CA HIS A 145 8.83 7.28 -0.56
C HIS A 145 8.04 7.48 -1.85
N GLN A 146 7.22 6.48 -2.19
CA GLN A 146 6.35 6.50 -3.35
C GLN A 146 5.13 7.38 -3.10
N HIS A 147 4.57 7.85 -4.22
CA HIS A 147 3.36 8.64 -4.26
C HIS A 147 2.42 8.10 -5.32
N TYR A 148 1.14 8.39 -5.19
CA TYR A 148 0.21 8.14 -6.27
C TYR A 148 0.28 9.27 -7.29
N TYR A 149 0.45 8.89 -8.56
CA TYR A 149 0.49 9.79 -9.70
C TYR A 149 -0.61 9.46 -10.69
N ILE A 150 -1.19 10.51 -11.28
CA ILE A 150 -2.01 10.39 -12.49
C ILE A 150 -1.07 10.64 -13.67
N SER A 151 -1.00 9.69 -14.60
CA SER A 151 -0.14 9.76 -15.78
C SER A 151 -0.97 9.78 -17.05
N THR A 152 -0.58 10.65 -17.98
CA THR A 152 -1.23 10.82 -19.30
C THR A 152 -0.17 10.92 -20.38
N LEU A 153 -0.55 10.73 -21.64
CA LEU A 153 0.33 11.01 -22.78
C LEU A 153 0.54 12.52 -22.93
N PRO A 154 1.79 12.98 -23.16
CA PRO A 154 2.06 14.39 -23.41
C PRO A 154 1.25 14.93 -24.60
N GLY A 155 0.76 16.16 -24.47
CA GLY A 155 0.02 16.85 -25.54
C GLY A 155 -1.43 16.36 -25.75
N ARG A 156 -1.90 15.35 -25.03
CA ARG A 156 -3.32 14.95 -25.05
C ARG A 156 -4.08 15.74 -23.99
N GLN A 157 -4.71 16.82 -24.43
CA GLN A 157 -5.68 17.59 -23.62
C GLN A 157 -7.09 17.26 -24.10
N TRP A 158 -7.81 16.46 -23.32
CA TRP A 158 -9.20 16.13 -23.59
C TRP A 158 -10.05 16.55 -22.40
N PRO A 159 -11.13 17.32 -22.61
CA PRO A 159 -11.97 17.81 -21.50
C PRO A 159 -12.46 16.72 -20.55
N LYS A 160 -12.73 15.49 -21.10
CA LYS A 160 -13.12 14.33 -20.28
C LYS A 160 -12.02 13.88 -19.30
N ILE A 161 -10.74 13.96 -19.73
CA ILE A 161 -9.60 13.58 -18.90
C ILE A 161 -9.37 14.62 -17.82
N ASP A 162 -9.43 15.90 -18.18
CA ASP A 162 -9.25 17.01 -17.24
C ASP A 162 -10.35 16.99 -16.16
N ALA A 163 -11.61 16.74 -16.56
CA ALA A 163 -12.72 16.58 -15.64
C ALA A 163 -12.51 15.39 -14.67
N PHE A 164 -12.03 14.26 -15.19
CA PHE A 164 -11.76 13.07 -14.37
C PHE A 164 -10.59 13.28 -13.42
N ILE A 165 -9.51 13.94 -13.86
CA ILE A 165 -8.37 14.31 -13.01
C ILE A 165 -8.83 15.23 -11.88
N SER A 166 -9.63 16.24 -12.20
CA SER A 166 -10.18 17.17 -11.20
C SER A 166 -11.02 16.43 -10.16
N TRP A 167 -11.90 15.55 -10.60
CA TRP A 167 -12.73 14.72 -9.73
C TRP A 167 -11.89 13.79 -8.84
N LEU A 168 -10.85 13.14 -9.38
CA LEU A 168 -9.94 12.30 -8.58
C LEU A 168 -9.23 13.11 -7.49
N ARG A 169 -8.73 14.31 -7.83
CA ARG A 169 -8.05 15.19 -6.86
C ARG A 169 -8.95 15.66 -5.73
N GLU A 170 -10.21 15.91 -6.02
CA GLU A 170 -11.19 16.25 -4.99
C GLU A 170 -11.45 15.09 -4.01
N ARG A 171 -11.42 13.85 -4.51
CA ARG A 171 -11.64 12.64 -3.72
C ARG A 171 -10.40 12.15 -2.97
N ALA A 172 -9.21 12.56 -3.40
CA ALA A 172 -7.93 12.20 -2.78
C ALA A 172 -7.54 13.11 -1.60
N ARG A 173 -8.27 14.20 -1.37
CA ARG A 173 -8.11 15.10 -0.20
C ARG A 173 -8.74 14.47 1.03
#